data_0d57ccbc7a5eee699a15f19384a8d27e
#
_entry.id   0d57ccbc7a5eee699a15f19384a8d27e
#
_cell.length_a   1.000
_cell.length_b   1.000
_cell.length_c   1.000
_cell.angle_alpha   90.00
_cell.angle_beta   90.00
_cell.angle_gamma   90.00
#
_symmetry.space_group_name_H-M   'P 1'
#
loop_
_entity.id
_entity.type
_entity.pdbx_description
1 polymer ?
#
loop_
_entity_poly.entity_id
_entity_poly.type
_entity_poly.pdbx_seq_one_letter_code
_entity_poly.pdbx_strand_id
1 'polypeptide(L)'
;METTHRVFVEDSRDLSTLEDDSVELVVTSPPYPMIEMWDDLFTRLDPAVEDALEAGDDRGAFEAMHAQLELVWDELERVLVPGGIACINVGDATRSVDGSFRVYPNHARVLEAFESRGFDPLPDVLWRKPTNSAAKFMGSGTLPPNAYVTLEHEYVLVFRNGGESRDFEPGADRRYEAAYFWEERNRWFSDVWTDVRGELQDLTEDATDDLRDRSGAYPFEIPYRLICMYSAYGDTVLDPFWGTGTTTRAAICAARNSVGYELEEAFLEAFDDGIGEIAALSRSVGRARLERHRSFVERRREAGDVPGYDAEHYDTPVVTKMERSLRLREVSSIEGESGRYRVEHEPLSVSSD
;
A
#
# COMPACT_ATOMS: atom_id res chain seq x y z
N MET A 1 14.59 -14.07 12.93
CA MET A 1 14.45 -12.60 12.85
C MET A 1 13.11 -12.24 13.45
N GLU A 2 13.06 -11.21 14.27
CA GLU A 2 11.80 -10.75 14.90
C GLU A 2 11.36 -9.41 14.30
N THR A 3 10.04 -9.23 14.15
CA THR A 3 9.40 -7.96 13.81
C THR A 3 8.29 -7.63 14.80
N THR A 4 7.99 -6.34 14.92
CA THR A 4 6.94 -5.83 15.81
C THR A 4 5.90 -5.06 15.02
N HIS A 5 4.63 -5.22 15.39
CA HIS A 5 3.51 -4.56 14.73
C HIS A 5 2.64 -3.91 15.78
N ARG A 6 2.31 -2.65 15.55
CA ARG A 6 1.47 -1.87 16.47
C ARG A 6 0.33 -1.23 15.70
N VAL A 7 -0.85 -1.29 16.24
CA VAL A 7 -2.03 -0.59 15.73
C VAL A 7 -2.58 0.28 16.86
N PHE A 8 -2.80 1.54 16.58
CA PHE A 8 -3.39 2.51 17.48
C PHE A 8 -4.80 2.83 17.02
N VAL A 9 -5.77 2.69 17.92
CA VAL A 9 -7.15 3.13 17.66
C VAL A 9 -7.23 4.61 18.02
N GLU A 10 -6.63 5.44 17.17
CA GLU A 10 -6.39 6.88 17.38
C GLU A 10 -6.46 7.61 16.04
N ASP A 11 -6.60 8.95 16.11
CA ASP A 11 -6.65 9.83 14.94
C ASP A 11 -5.23 10.08 14.40
N SER A 12 -4.99 9.73 13.16
CA SER A 12 -3.68 9.89 12.50
C SER A 12 -3.28 11.34 12.20
N ARG A 13 -4.16 12.32 12.46
CA ARG A 13 -3.78 13.73 12.45
C ARG A 13 -2.86 14.13 13.62
N ASP A 14 -2.68 13.21 14.56
CA ASP A 14 -1.72 13.29 15.68
C ASP A 14 -0.96 11.95 15.78
N LEU A 15 0.27 11.91 15.27
CA LEU A 15 1.18 10.77 15.39
C LEU A 15 2.23 10.97 16.51
N SER A 16 1.91 11.73 17.57
CA SER A 16 2.83 12.04 18.67
C SER A 16 3.35 10.80 19.44
N THR A 17 2.74 9.62 19.25
CA THR A 17 3.24 8.34 19.75
C THR A 17 4.47 7.83 19.00
N LEU A 18 4.78 8.42 17.82
CA LEU A 18 5.96 8.14 17.02
C LEU A 18 6.99 9.24 17.16
N GLU A 19 8.25 8.84 17.29
CA GLU A 19 9.37 9.77 17.30
C GLU A 19 9.60 10.36 15.90
N ASP A 20 10.23 11.52 15.82
CA ASP A 20 10.71 12.10 14.56
C ASP A 20 11.69 11.13 13.90
N ASP A 21 11.72 11.10 12.58
CA ASP A 21 12.66 10.28 11.79
C ASP A 21 12.68 8.79 12.22
N SER A 22 11.51 8.19 12.50
CA SER A 22 11.39 6.82 13.03
C SER A 22 10.75 5.81 12.08
N VAL A 23 10.30 6.26 10.90
CA VAL A 23 9.60 5.46 9.89
C VAL A 23 10.38 5.49 8.59
N GLU A 24 10.63 4.35 8.00
CA GLU A 24 11.36 4.26 6.74
C GLU A 24 10.47 4.26 5.49
N LEU A 25 9.23 3.81 5.64
CA LEU A 25 8.30 3.70 4.51
C LEU A 25 6.87 3.97 4.97
N VAL A 26 6.15 4.78 4.22
CA VAL A 26 4.69 4.89 4.31
C VAL A 26 4.06 4.19 3.12
N VAL A 27 3.07 3.32 3.37
CA VAL A 27 2.23 2.71 2.34
C VAL A 27 0.79 2.80 2.79
N THR A 28 -0.01 3.59 2.10
CA THR A 28 -1.37 3.89 2.54
C THR A 28 -2.32 4.24 1.40
N SER A 29 -3.61 4.17 1.70
CA SER A 29 -4.72 4.65 0.86
C SER A 29 -5.66 5.48 1.73
N PRO A 30 -5.61 6.81 1.66
CA PRO A 30 -6.46 7.68 2.48
C PRO A 30 -7.93 7.56 2.06
N PRO A 31 -8.89 8.03 2.86
CA PRO A 31 -10.25 8.26 2.40
C PRO A 31 -10.21 9.28 1.24
N TYR A 32 -10.89 8.96 0.11
CA TYR A 32 -10.82 9.82 -1.08
C TYR A 32 -11.84 10.95 -0.99
N PRO A 33 -11.41 12.24 -0.94
CA PRO A 33 -12.31 13.36 -0.98
C PRO A 33 -13.30 13.31 -2.14
N MET A 34 -14.54 13.72 -1.88
CA MET A 34 -15.67 13.72 -2.83
C MET A 34 -16.18 12.34 -3.27
N ILE A 35 -15.71 11.23 -2.71
CA ILE A 35 -16.37 9.92 -2.79
C ILE A 35 -17.40 9.86 -1.65
N GLU A 36 -18.69 9.74 -2.01
CA GLU A 36 -19.83 9.85 -1.08
C GLU A 36 -19.73 8.98 0.18
N MET A 37 -19.12 7.81 0.08
CA MET A 37 -18.94 6.91 1.23
C MET A 37 -18.08 7.52 2.37
N TRP A 38 -17.31 8.56 2.08
CA TRP A 38 -16.43 9.23 3.04
C TRP A 38 -17.00 10.55 3.58
N ASP A 39 -18.17 11.00 3.11
CA ASP A 39 -18.76 12.28 3.53
C ASP A 39 -18.97 12.34 5.04
N ASP A 40 -19.54 11.29 5.65
CA ASP A 40 -19.79 11.22 7.10
C ASP A 40 -18.49 11.29 7.90
N LEU A 41 -17.42 10.67 7.40
CA LEU A 41 -16.10 10.74 8.04
C LEU A 41 -15.58 12.18 8.02
N PHE A 42 -15.53 12.79 6.84
CA PHE A 42 -15.01 14.16 6.72
C PHE A 42 -15.84 15.18 7.45
N THR A 43 -17.18 15.04 7.48
CA THR A 43 -18.09 15.89 8.26
C THR A 43 -17.82 15.75 9.76
N ARG A 44 -17.54 14.55 10.28
CA ARG A 44 -17.15 14.36 11.67
C ARG A 44 -15.79 15.00 12.01
N LEU A 45 -14.86 15.01 11.05
CA LEU A 45 -13.53 15.62 11.21
C LEU A 45 -13.59 17.15 11.15
N ASP A 46 -14.47 17.70 10.29
CA ASP A 46 -14.68 19.14 10.11
C ASP A 46 -16.11 19.46 9.64
N PRO A 47 -16.95 20.10 10.47
CA PRO A 47 -18.31 20.48 10.10
C PRO A 47 -18.39 21.42 8.88
N ALA A 48 -17.31 22.14 8.53
CA ALA A 48 -17.29 22.97 7.33
C ALA A 48 -17.50 22.18 6.04
N VAL A 49 -17.23 20.87 6.05
CA VAL A 49 -17.49 19.96 4.92
C VAL A 49 -18.99 19.82 4.70
N GLU A 50 -19.78 19.61 5.75
CA GLU A 50 -21.25 19.50 5.67
C GLU A 50 -21.86 20.82 5.18
N ASP A 51 -21.46 21.94 5.78
CA ASP A 51 -21.93 23.27 5.40
C ASP A 51 -21.68 23.55 3.90
N ALA A 52 -20.50 23.20 3.38
CA ALA A 52 -20.15 23.37 1.97
C ALA A 52 -20.98 22.44 1.05
N LEU A 53 -21.16 21.17 1.43
CA LEU A 53 -21.96 20.22 0.64
C LEU A 53 -23.44 20.62 0.59
N GLU A 54 -24.03 21.08 1.72
CA GLU A 54 -25.40 21.57 1.79
C GLU A 54 -25.61 22.86 0.99
N ALA A 55 -24.60 23.74 0.95
CA ALA A 55 -24.61 24.94 0.15
C ALA A 55 -24.42 24.71 -1.36
N GLY A 56 -24.10 23.48 -1.78
CA GLY A 56 -23.72 23.18 -3.17
C GLY A 56 -22.34 23.72 -3.55
N ASP A 57 -21.52 24.12 -2.57
CA ASP A 57 -20.12 24.54 -2.80
C ASP A 57 -19.18 23.33 -2.83
N ASP A 58 -19.18 22.67 -3.97
CA ASP A 58 -18.39 21.46 -4.23
C ASP A 58 -16.89 21.70 -4.13
N ARG A 59 -16.40 22.90 -4.46
CA ARG A 59 -14.99 23.25 -4.32
C ARG A 59 -14.62 23.50 -2.87
N GLY A 60 -15.46 24.21 -2.12
CA GLY A 60 -15.27 24.40 -0.70
C GLY A 60 -15.21 23.07 0.05
N ALA A 61 -16.13 22.15 -0.25
CA ALA A 61 -16.12 20.80 0.32
C ALA A 61 -14.83 20.02 -0.03
N PHE A 62 -14.40 20.06 -1.28
CA PHE A 62 -13.17 19.40 -1.73
C PHE A 62 -11.93 19.91 -0.99
N GLU A 63 -11.78 21.24 -0.86
CA GLU A 63 -10.64 21.83 -0.13
C GLU A 63 -10.73 21.56 1.37
N ALA A 64 -11.90 21.60 1.98
CA ALA A 64 -12.08 21.29 3.40
C ALA A 64 -11.73 19.83 3.72
N MET A 65 -12.12 18.86 2.87
CA MET A 65 -11.76 17.47 3.00
C MET A 65 -10.23 17.27 2.89
N HIS A 66 -9.60 17.90 1.89
CA HIS A 66 -8.14 17.82 1.74
C HIS A 66 -7.38 18.48 2.89
N ALA A 67 -7.92 19.56 3.47
CA ALA A 67 -7.31 20.19 4.64
C ALA A 67 -7.22 19.24 5.84
N GLN A 68 -8.17 18.29 5.99
CA GLN A 68 -8.09 17.26 7.02
C GLN A 68 -6.97 16.23 6.73
N LEU A 69 -6.77 15.86 5.46
CA LEU A 69 -5.67 14.98 5.06
C LEU A 69 -4.31 15.67 5.20
N GLU A 70 -4.23 16.97 4.97
CA GLU A 70 -2.99 17.73 5.10
C GLU A 70 -2.41 17.68 6.51
N LEU A 71 -3.25 17.62 7.56
CA LEU A 71 -2.79 17.43 8.93
C LEU A 71 -2.03 16.09 9.11
N VAL A 72 -2.46 15.05 8.39
CA VAL A 72 -1.75 13.77 8.37
C VAL A 72 -0.44 13.90 7.59
N TRP A 73 -0.44 14.62 6.46
CA TRP A 73 0.80 14.83 5.68
C TRP A 73 1.86 15.62 6.44
N ASP A 74 1.48 16.56 7.33
CA ASP A 74 2.39 17.26 8.24
C ASP A 74 3.07 16.28 9.21
N GLU A 75 2.31 15.35 9.75
CA GLU A 75 2.87 14.30 10.62
C GLU A 75 3.76 13.32 9.85
N LEU A 76 3.41 12.96 8.59
CA LEU A 76 4.27 12.11 7.77
C LEU A 76 5.62 12.76 7.45
N GLU A 77 5.66 14.08 7.22
CA GLU A 77 6.91 14.84 7.05
C GLU A 77 7.80 14.68 8.29
N ARG A 78 7.23 14.77 9.49
CA ARG A 78 7.96 14.67 10.76
C ARG A 78 8.49 13.26 11.04
N VAL A 79 7.66 12.22 10.83
CA VAL A 79 8.01 10.85 11.25
C VAL A 79 8.86 10.08 10.24
N LEU A 80 8.81 10.45 8.94
CA LEU A 80 9.62 9.80 7.92
C LEU A 80 11.10 10.19 8.04
N VAL A 81 11.97 9.18 8.05
CA VAL A 81 13.42 9.41 8.01
C VAL A 81 13.83 10.17 6.75
N PRO A 82 14.93 10.95 6.77
CA PRO A 82 15.50 11.52 5.55
C PRO A 82 15.77 10.43 4.50
N GLY A 83 15.29 10.62 3.28
CA GLY A 83 15.35 9.64 2.21
C GLY A 83 14.31 8.50 2.32
N GLY A 84 13.45 8.53 3.34
CA GLY A 84 12.29 7.63 3.46
C GLY A 84 11.29 7.84 2.33
N ILE A 85 10.49 6.83 2.05
CA ILE A 85 9.56 6.82 0.92
C ILE A 85 8.12 6.84 1.42
N ALA A 86 7.26 7.64 0.78
CA ALA A 86 5.82 7.59 0.95
C ALA A 86 5.15 7.12 -0.34
N CYS A 87 4.36 6.05 -0.26
CA CYS A 87 3.55 5.50 -1.35
C CYS A 87 2.07 5.72 -1.01
N ILE A 88 1.42 6.63 -1.73
CA ILE A 88 0.03 7.02 -1.49
C ILE A 88 -0.83 6.51 -2.65
N ASN A 89 -1.65 5.48 -2.38
CA ASN A 89 -2.63 5.02 -3.36
C ASN A 89 -3.87 5.92 -3.29
N VAL A 90 -4.21 6.56 -4.39
CA VAL A 90 -5.33 7.49 -4.45
C VAL A 90 -6.06 7.43 -5.78
N GLY A 91 -7.39 7.44 -5.73
CA GLY A 91 -8.27 7.55 -6.88
C GLY A 91 -8.91 8.93 -6.99
N ASP A 92 -9.11 9.40 -8.22
CA ASP A 92 -9.91 10.59 -8.47
C ASP A 92 -11.40 10.28 -8.29
N ALA A 93 -12.14 11.25 -7.78
CA ALA A 93 -13.58 11.15 -7.63
C ALA A 93 -14.33 11.76 -8.81
N THR A 94 -15.49 11.19 -9.14
CA THR A 94 -16.47 11.80 -10.03
C THR A 94 -17.77 11.97 -9.26
N ARG A 95 -18.28 13.21 -9.20
CA ARG A 95 -19.50 13.53 -8.46
C ARG A 95 -20.29 14.61 -9.17
N SER A 96 -21.61 14.57 -9.00
CA SER A 96 -22.51 15.67 -9.37
C SER A 96 -22.95 16.38 -8.11
N VAL A 97 -22.63 17.67 -7.99
CA VAL A 97 -23.10 18.53 -6.92
C VAL A 97 -23.92 19.64 -7.58
N ASP A 98 -25.12 19.89 -7.08
CA ASP A 98 -26.09 20.88 -7.63
C ASP A 98 -26.26 20.75 -9.17
N GLY A 99 -26.32 19.50 -9.68
CA GLY A 99 -26.51 19.23 -11.11
C GLY A 99 -25.28 19.43 -11.99
N SER A 100 -24.16 19.85 -11.43
CA SER A 100 -22.86 19.99 -12.13
C SER A 100 -21.99 18.73 -11.93
N PHE A 101 -21.78 17.95 -13.00
CA PHE A 101 -20.88 16.79 -12.98
C PHE A 101 -19.45 17.22 -13.24
N ARG A 102 -18.51 16.74 -12.43
CA ARG A 102 -17.06 16.94 -12.64
C ARG A 102 -16.20 15.84 -12.05
N VAL A 103 -14.93 15.86 -12.42
CA VAL A 103 -13.85 15.11 -11.77
C VAL A 103 -13.23 15.97 -10.69
N TYR A 104 -12.94 15.36 -9.54
CA TYR A 104 -12.17 15.93 -8.44
C TYR A 104 -10.79 15.23 -8.43
N PRO A 105 -9.73 15.94 -8.86
CA PRO A 105 -8.42 15.34 -9.09
C PRO A 105 -7.64 15.18 -7.77
N ASN A 106 -8.02 14.19 -6.96
CA ASN A 106 -7.38 13.91 -5.68
C ASN A 106 -5.87 13.70 -5.83
N HIS A 107 -5.43 12.96 -6.88
CA HIS A 107 -4.01 12.72 -7.13
C HIS A 107 -3.20 14.00 -7.27
N ALA A 108 -3.73 15.00 -8.00
CA ALA A 108 -3.03 16.27 -8.21
C ALA A 108 -2.96 17.09 -6.92
N ARG A 109 -4.01 17.05 -6.09
CA ARG A 109 -4.04 17.78 -4.81
C ARG A 109 -3.11 17.16 -3.77
N VAL A 110 -3.01 15.82 -3.75
CA VAL A 110 -2.03 15.10 -2.90
C VAL A 110 -0.61 15.40 -3.37
N LEU A 111 -0.35 15.37 -4.69
CA LEU A 111 0.97 15.72 -5.25
C LEU A 111 1.41 17.11 -4.80
N GLU A 112 0.57 18.13 -4.97
CA GLU A 112 0.83 19.50 -4.54
C GLU A 112 1.11 19.60 -3.03
N ALA A 113 0.33 18.86 -2.22
CA ALA A 113 0.48 18.85 -0.77
C ALA A 113 1.83 18.29 -0.31
N PHE A 114 2.31 17.21 -0.93
CA PHE A 114 3.62 16.62 -0.62
C PHE A 114 4.79 17.50 -1.14
N GLU A 115 4.71 18.03 -2.38
CA GLU A 115 5.74 18.94 -2.89
C GLU A 115 5.90 20.20 -2.02
N SER A 116 4.79 20.76 -1.52
CA SER A 116 4.84 21.95 -0.65
C SER A 116 5.51 21.68 0.70
N ARG A 117 5.61 20.41 1.11
CA ARG A 117 6.31 19.95 2.33
C ARG A 117 7.76 19.51 2.06
N GLY A 118 8.27 19.73 0.84
CA GLY A 118 9.66 19.42 0.51
C GLY A 118 9.93 17.95 0.14
N PHE A 119 8.89 17.17 -0.13
CA PHE A 119 9.07 15.85 -0.70
C PHE A 119 9.40 15.93 -2.19
N ASP A 120 10.31 15.07 -2.66
CA ASP A 120 10.59 14.89 -4.08
C ASP A 120 9.63 13.86 -4.67
N PRO A 121 8.81 14.19 -5.69
CA PRO A 121 8.03 13.21 -6.40
C PRO A 121 8.95 12.29 -7.22
N LEU A 122 8.72 10.99 -7.12
CA LEU A 122 9.36 9.96 -7.94
C LEU A 122 8.37 9.46 -9.00
N PRO A 123 8.82 8.67 -10.00
CA PRO A 123 7.89 8.07 -10.94
C PRO A 123 6.81 7.29 -10.22
N ASP A 124 5.56 7.62 -10.48
CA ASP A 124 4.36 7.01 -9.94
C ASP A 124 3.94 5.75 -10.71
N VAL A 125 2.93 5.06 -10.20
CA VAL A 125 2.34 3.89 -10.86
C VAL A 125 0.86 4.13 -11.10
N LEU A 126 0.42 3.93 -12.34
CA LEU A 126 -0.99 3.80 -12.69
C LEU A 126 -1.44 2.35 -12.45
N TRP A 127 -2.21 2.13 -11.39
CA TRP A 127 -2.80 0.84 -11.17
C TRP A 127 -4.15 0.76 -11.88
N ARG A 128 -4.23 -0.08 -12.94
CA ARG A 128 -5.48 -0.35 -13.62
C ARG A 128 -6.36 -1.24 -12.75
N LYS A 129 -7.34 -0.62 -12.10
CA LYS A 129 -8.32 -1.29 -11.24
C LYS A 129 -9.42 -1.89 -12.11
N PRO A 130 -9.63 -3.22 -12.10
CA PRO A 130 -10.76 -3.80 -12.78
C PRO A 130 -12.05 -3.25 -12.15
N THR A 131 -12.86 -2.54 -12.94
CA THR A 131 -14.14 -2.04 -12.45
C THR A 131 -15.21 -3.10 -12.64
N ASN A 132 -15.93 -3.43 -11.57
CA ASN A 132 -17.09 -4.32 -11.63
C ASN A 132 -18.27 -3.72 -12.42
N SER A 133 -18.16 -2.48 -12.88
CA SER A 133 -19.21 -1.73 -13.55
C SER A 133 -18.73 -1.00 -14.80
N ALA A 134 -17.98 -1.68 -15.67
CA ALA A 134 -17.69 -1.20 -17.05
C ALA A 134 -18.96 -0.82 -17.84
N ALA A 135 -20.15 -1.17 -17.34
CA ALA A 135 -21.45 -0.85 -17.90
C ALA A 135 -22.10 0.43 -17.29
N LYS A 136 -21.45 1.12 -16.35
CA LYS A 136 -21.99 2.43 -15.91
C LYS A 136 -21.70 3.47 -16.98
N PHE A 137 -22.73 3.79 -17.76
CA PHE A 137 -22.69 4.96 -18.65
C PHE A 137 -22.58 6.23 -17.82
N MET A 138 -21.55 7.02 -18.08
CA MET A 138 -21.41 8.35 -17.48
C MET A 138 -21.90 9.40 -18.48
N GLY A 139 -22.71 10.32 -17.99
CA GLY A 139 -23.33 11.35 -18.82
C GLY A 139 -24.42 10.78 -19.76
N SER A 140 -24.43 11.20 -21.02
CA SER A 140 -25.43 10.81 -22.02
C SER A 140 -25.25 9.40 -22.62
N GLY A 141 -24.33 8.59 -22.08
CA GLY A 141 -24.04 7.25 -22.56
C GLY A 141 -23.44 7.23 -23.97
N THR A 142 -24.23 6.85 -24.98
CA THR A 142 -23.75 6.74 -26.37
C THR A 142 -23.99 7.99 -27.21
N LEU A 143 -24.58 9.04 -26.65
CA LEU A 143 -24.91 10.27 -27.38
C LEU A 143 -23.85 11.36 -27.18
N PRO A 144 -23.10 11.78 -28.22
CA PRO A 144 -22.15 12.88 -28.10
C PRO A 144 -22.89 14.22 -27.93
N PRO A 145 -22.23 15.27 -27.36
CA PRO A 145 -20.87 15.31 -26.84
C PRO A 145 -20.76 15.00 -25.34
N ASN A 146 -21.85 14.68 -24.66
CA ASN A 146 -21.95 14.63 -23.20
C ASN A 146 -21.74 13.21 -22.61
N ALA A 147 -21.09 12.33 -23.34
CA ALA A 147 -20.61 11.06 -22.83
C ALA A 147 -19.20 11.24 -22.23
N TYR A 148 -18.95 10.65 -21.06
CA TYR A 148 -17.68 10.80 -20.34
C TYR A 148 -16.97 9.47 -20.21
N VAL A 149 -15.64 9.52 -20.08
CA VAL A 149 -14.81 8.32 -19.85
C VAL A 149 -15.02 7.79 -18.43
N THR A 150 -14.98 6.48 -18.28
CA THR A 150 -14.99 5.84 -16.96
C THR A 150 -13.57 5.80 -16.42
N LEU A 151 -13.38 6.15 -15.14
CA LEU A 151 -12.08 6.01 -14.47
C LEU A 151 -11.86 4.52 -14.15
N GLU A 152 -10.80 3.95 -14.72
CA GLU A 152 -10.44 2.53 -14.55
C GLU A 152 -9.08 2.36 -13.88
N HIS A 153 -8.57 3.40 -13.24
CA HIS A 153 -7.27 3.37 -12.57
C HIS A 153 -7.28 4.17 -11.29
N GLU A 154 -6.33 3.84 -10.44
CA GLU A 154 -5.88 4.66 -9.32
C GLU A 154 -4.40 4.97 -9.50
N TYR A 155 -3.91 5.99 -8.80
CA TYR A 155 -2.51 6.39 -8.78
C TYR A 155 -1.85 5.87 -7.52
N VAL A 156 -0.69 5.25 -7.64
CA VAL A 156 0.22 5.07 -6.52
C VAL A 156 1.28 6.15 -6.65
N LEU A 157 1.06 7.28 -5.99
CA LEU A 157 2.00 8.39 -5.96
C LEU A 157 3.17 8.00 -5.06
N VAL A 158 4.39 8.24 -5.53
CA VAL A 158 5.61 7.87 -4.80
C VAL A 158 6.42 9.13 -4.52
N PHE A 159 6.72 9.36 -3.26
CA PHE A 159 7.47 10.52 -2.79
C PHE A 159 8.68 10.10 -1.97
N ARG A 160 9.73 10.90 -2.01
CA ARG A 160 10.90 10.75 -1.14
C ARG A 160 11.01 11.94 -0.20
N ASN A 161 11.21 11.69 1.09
CA ASN A 161 11.46 12.74 2.06
C ASN A 161 12.88 13.30 1.88
N GLY A 162 12.97 14.52 1.36
CA GLY A 162 14.24 15.21 1.04
C GLY A 162 14.93 14.70 -0.22
N GLY A 163 16.02 15.38 -0.61
CA GLY A 163 16.68 15.24 -1.91
C GLY A 163 17.59 14.02 -2.09
N GLU A 164 17.94 13.30 -1.02
CA GLU A 164 18.90 12.19 -1.04
C GLU A 164 18.24 10.86 -0.69
N SER A 165 18.72 9.77 -1.27
CA SER A 165 18.26 8.42 -0.91
C SER A 165 18.89 7.99 0.42
N ARG A 166 18.19 7.09 1.14
CA ARG A 166 18.72 6.47 2.36
C ARG A 166 20.05 5.76 2.11
N ASP A 167 20.99 5.97 3.01
CA ASP A 167 22.24 5.24 3.01
C ASP A 167 22.14 3.90 3.73
N PHE A 168 22.90 2.94 3.24
CA PHE A 168 23.10 1.64 3.88
C PHE A 168 24.60 1.37 3.97
N GLU A 169 25.01 0.77 5.08
CA GLU A 169 26.38 0.26 5.20
C GLU A 169 26.72 -0.68 4.03
N PRO A 170 27.89 -0.54 3.40
CA PRO A 170 28.29 -1.44 2.33
C PRO A 170 28.27 -2.89 2.77
N GLY A 171 27.54 -3.74 2.06
CA GLY A 171 27.40 -5.16 2.38
C GLY A 171 26.38 -5.47 3.48
N ALA A 172 25.52 -4.53 3.86
CA ALA A 172 24.49 -4.78 4.88
C ALA A 172 23.58 -5.96 4.51
N ASP A 173 23.70 -7.07 5.24
CA ASP A 173 22.98 -8.32 4.96
C ASP A 173 21.48 -8.09 4.84
N ARG A 174 20.87 -7.30 5.74
CA ARG A 174 19.44 -7.01 5.72
C ARG A 174 18.92 -6.40 4.41
N ARG A 175 19.79 -5.67 3.68
CA ARG A 175 19.48 -5.08 2.38
C ARG A 175 19.58 -6.11 1.26
N TYR A 176 20.66 -6.91 1.25
CA TYR A 176 20.89 -7.92 0.21
C TYR A 176 19.96 -9.12 0.35
N GLU A 177 19.70 -9.57 1.57
CA GLU A 177 18.72 -10.64 1.82
C GLU A 177 17.30 -10.20 1.42
N ALA A 178 16.96 -8.92 1.56
CA ALA A 178 15.66 -8.34 1.17
C ALA A 178 15.54 -8.01 -0.33
N ALA A 179 16.52 -8.38 -1.15
CA ALA A 179 16.46 -8.18 -2.59
C ALA A 179 15.23 -8.87 -3.21
N TYR A 180 14.91 -8.48 -4.41
CA TYR A 180 13.87 -9.10 -5.23
C TYR A 180 14.49 -9.71 -6.48
N PHE A 181 13.83 -10.70 -7.07
CA PHE A 181 14.30 -11.35 -8.29
C PHE A 181 14.21 -10.40 -9.51
N TRP A 182 15.04 -10.63 -10.50
CA TRP A 182 15.12 -9.82 -11.73
C TRP A 182 13.78 -9.68 -12.44
N GLU A 183 13.01 -10.76 -12.55
CA GLU A 183 11.69 -10.74 -13.15
C GLU A 183 10.66 -9.97 -12.30
N GLU A 184 10.80 -9.98 -10.96
CA GLU A 184 9.99 -9.16 -10.07
C GLU A 184 10.30 -7.68 -10.28
N ARG A 185 11.59 -7.34 -10.37
CA ARG A 185 12.00 -5.96 -10.69
C ARG A 185 11.37 -5.47 -11.99
N ASN A 186 11.40 -6.27 -13.05
CA ASN A 186 10.86 -5.89 -14.35
C ASN A 186 9.33 -5.74 -14.34
N ARG A 187 8.65 -6.47 -13.47
CA ARG A 187 7.19 -6.43 -13.32
C ARG A 187 6.74 -5.33 -12.35
N TRP A 188 7.41 -5.19 -11.20
CA TRP A 188 6.99 -4.26 -10.14
C TRP A 188 7.34 -2.81 -10.45
N PHE A 189 8.45 -2.56 -11.13
CA PHE A 189 8.90 -1.21 -11.49
C PHE A 189 8.38 -0.74 -12.87
N SER A 190 7.27 -1.32 -13.35
CA SER A 190 6.51 -0.73 -14.43
C SER A 190 5.65 0.40 -13.88
N ASP A 191 5.55 1.49 -14.61
CA ASP A 191 4.69 2.64 -14.31
C ASP A 191 3.19 2.36 -14.56
N VAL A 192 2.85 1.18 -15.10
CA VAL A 192 1.47 0.73 -15.28
C VAL A 192 1.30 -0.70 -14.78
N TRP A 193 0.49 -0.87 -13.75
CA TRP A 193 0.12 -2.19 -13.25
C TRP A 193 -1.23 -2.63 -13.79
N THR A 194 -1.21 -3.68 -14.61
CA THR A 194 -2.41 -4.31 -15.18
C THR A 194 -2.62 -5.74 -14.67
N ASP A 195 -1.67 -6.26 -13.93
CA ASP A 195 -1.62 -7.64 -13.45
C ASP A 195 -2.08 -7.79 -12.00
N VAL A 196 -2.28 -6.68 -11.27
CA VAL A 196 -2.89 -6.69 -9.94
C VAL A 196 -4.39 -6.57 -10.11
N ARG A 197 -5.08 -7.67 -9.83
CA ARG A 197 -6.55 -7.69 -9.85
C ARG A 197 -7.05 -7.33 -8.46
N GLY A 198 -8.07 -6.45 -8.41
CA GLY A 198 -8.83 -6.26 -7.18
C GLY A 198 -9.51 -7.57 -6.83
N GLU A 199 -9.07 -8.23 -5.78
CA GLU A 199 -9.86 -9.28 -5.16
C GLU A 199 -10.94 -8.60 -4.33
N LEU A 200 -12.15 -9.13 -4.36
CA LEU A 200 -13.13 -8.83 -3.32
C LEU A 200 -12.46 -9.24 -2.02
N GLN A 201 -12.35 -8.32 -1.07
CA GLN A 201 -11.72 -8.62 0.20
C GLN A 201 -12.49 -9.79 0.84
N ASP A 202 -11.80 -10.91 1.03
CA ASP A 202 -12.26 -11.97 1.91
C ASP A 202 -12.13 -11.49 3.37
N LEU A 203 -12.96 -10.52 3.73
CA LEU A 203 -13.40 -10.41 5.12
C LEU A 203 -14.14 -11.72 5.40
N THR A 204 -13.82 -12.37 6.49
CA THR A 204 -14.49 -13.60 6.91
C THR A 204 -16.00 -13.49 6.71
N GLU A 205 -16.69 -14.59 6.39
CA GLU A 205 -18.15 -14.60 6.13
C GLU A 205 -18.97 -13.90 7.22
N ASP A 206 -18.38 -13.72 8.42
CA ASP A 206 -19.00 -13.08 9.59
C ASP A 206 -18.78 -11.54 9.64
N ALA A 207 -17.95 -10.94 8.78
CA ALA A 207 -17.83 -9.49 8.74
C ALA A 207 -19.13 -8.87 8.22
N THR A 208 -19.68 -7.92 8.97
CA THR A 208 -20.93 -7.25 8.58
C THR A 208 -20.77 -6.58 7.21
N ASP A 209 -21.83 -6.61 6.38
CA ASP A 209 -21.83 -5.96 5.05
C ASP A 209 -21.40 -4.50 5.15
N ASP A 210 -21.68 -3.82 6.26
CA ASP A 210 -21.31 -2.45 6.58
C ASP A 210 -19.78 -2.24 6.67
N LEU A 211 -19.01 -3.18 7.23
CA LEU A 211 -17.55 -3.12 7.27
C LEU A 211 -16.92 -3.36 5.87
N ARG A 212 -17.55 -4.22 5.06
CA ARG A 212 -17.11 -4.45 3.67
C ARG A 212 -17.31 -3.23 2.79
N ASP A 213 -18.44 -2.56 2.92
CA ASP A 213 -18.77 -1.36 2.15
C ASP A 213 -17.89 -0.16 2.55
N ARG A 214 -17.43 -0.10 3.81
CA ARG A 214 -16.55 0.97 4.33
C ARG A 214 -15.08 0.73 4.10
N SER A 215 -14.64 -0.49 3.77
CA SER A 215 -13.21 -0.79 3.82
C SER A 215 -12.39 -0.11 2.73
N GLY A 216 -12.94 0.15 1.55
CA GLY A 216 -12.22 0.82 0.45
C GLY A 216 -10.80 0.29 0.16
N ALA A 217 -10.38 -0.81 0.82
CA ALA A 217 -9.01 -1.26 0.88
C ALA A 217 -8.53 -1.82 -0.47
N TYR A 218 -7.26 -1.62 -0.72
CA TYR A 218 -6.59 -2.17 -1.90
C TYR A 218 -6.20 -3.65 -1.69
N PRO A 219 -5.99 -4.43 -2.79
CA PRO A 219 -5.55 -5.81 -2.70
C PRO A 219 -4.18 -5.95 -2.04
N PHE A 220 -3.95 -7.06 -1.32
CA PHE A 220 -2.69 -7.40 -0.65
C PHE A 220 -1.43 -7.21 -1.53
N GLU A 221 -1.52 -7.52 -2.81
CA GLU A 221 -0.39 -7.42 -3.75
C GLU A 221 0.13 -5.98 -3.88
N ILE A 222 -0.71 -4.94 -3.74
CA ILE A 222 -0.30 -3.53 -3.83
C ILE A 222 0.71 -3.18 -2.71
N PRO A 223 0.34 -3.22 -1.42
CA PRO A 223 1.27 -2.88 -0.36
C PRO A 223 2.45 -3.85 -0.29
N TYR A 224 2.25 -5.14 -0.60
CA TYR A 224 3.33 -6.12 -0.60
C TYR A 224 4.44 -5.77 -1.59
N ARG A 225 4.10 -5.40 -2.84
CA ARG A 225 5.09 -4.94 -3.83
C ARG A 225 5.80 -3.68 -3.36
N LEU A 226 5.06 -2.66 -2.94
CA LEU A 226 5.62 -1.39 -2.50
C LEU A 226 6.58 -1.55 -1.31
N ILE A 227 6.22 -2.39 -0.34
CA ILE A 227 7.08 -2.71 0.81
C ILE A 227 8.37 -3.41 0.35
N CYS A 228 8.28 -4.39 -0.55
CA CYS A 228 9.45 -5.06 -1.10
C CYS A 228 10.32 -4.12 -1.97
N MET A 229 9.72 -3.18 -2.70
CA MET A 229 10.41 -2.24 -3.58
C MET A 229 11.20 -1.17 -2.82
N TYR A 230 10.65 -0.68 -1.69
CA TYR A 230 11.12 0.56 -1.07
C TYR A 230 11.63 0.40 0.37
N SER A 231 11.69 -0.83 0.91
CA SER A 231 12.21 -1.08 2.25
C SER A 231 13.13 -2.30 2.32
N ALA A 232 13.96 -2.37 3.36
CA ALA A 232 14.79 -3.52 3.69
C ALA A 232 14.19 -4.30 4.87
N TYR A 233 14.70 -5.51 5.15
CA TYR A 233 14.27 -6.28 6.32
C TYR A 233 14.45 -5.50 7.62
N GLY A 234 13.42 -5.51 8.47
CA GLY A 234 13.39 -4.83 9.76
C GLY A 234 13.10 -3.31 9.68
N ASP A 235 12.93 -2.73 8.49
CA ASP A 235 12.44 -1.37 8.35
C ASP A 235 11.00 -1.26 8.89
N THR A 236 10.60 -0.07 9.32
CA THR A 236 9.24 0.23 9.82
C THR A 236 8.37 0.78 8.70
N VAL A 237 7.21 0.17 8.50
CA VAL A 237 6.18 0.61 7.55
C VAL A 237 5.03 1.24 8.31
N LEU A 238 4.63 2.45 7.95
CA LEU A 238 3.48 3.16 8.52
C LEU A 238 2.30 3.16 7.55
N ASP A 239 1.11 2.88 8.09
CA ASP A 239 -0.17 3.12 7.42
C ASP A 239 -1.07 3.97 8.33
N PRO A 240 -1.18 5.29 8.09
CA PRO A 240 -2.01 6.19 8.90
C PRO A 240 -3.51 6.05 8.65
N PHE A 241 -3.94 5.26 7.67
CA PHE A 241 -5.33 4.94 7.34
C PHE A 241 -5.52 3.43 7.23
N TRP A 242 -5.25 2.74 8.33
CA TRP A 242 -4.98 1.31 8.42
C TRP A 242 -6.11 0.42 7.91
N GLY A 243 -7.39 0.80 8.12
CA GLY A 243 -8.57 0.05 7.67
C GLY A 243 -8.55 -1.41 8.11
N THR A 244 -8.62 -2.33 7.16
CA THR A 244 -8.61 -3.79 7.42
C THR A 244 -7.22 -4.37 7.71
N GLY A 245 -6.19 -3.55 7.82
CA GLY A 245 -4.83 -3.99 8.13
C GLY A 245 -4.07 -4.68 6.98
N THR A 246 -4.47 -4.44 5.75
CA THR A 246 -3.83 -5.05 4.56
C THR A 246 -2.34 -4.72 4.49
N THR A 247 -1.95 -3.47 4.80
CA THR A 247 -0.54 -3.05 4.85
C THR A 247 0.23 -3.79 5.94
N THR A 248 -0.35 -3.97 7.14
CA THR A 248 0.28 -4.73 8.22
C THR A 248 0.46 -6.20 7.85
N ARG A 249 -0.55 -6.84 7.24
CA ARG A 249 -0.41 -8.21 6.72
C ARG A 249 0.72 -8.33 5.70
N ALA A 250 0.84 -7.35 4.80
CA ALA A 250 1.91 -7.29 3.81
C ALA A 250 3.29 -7.08 4.46
N ALA A 251 3.40 -6.20 5.47
CA ALA A 251 4.64 -5.96 6.22
C ALA A 251 5.08 -7.21 6.98
N ILE A 252 4.16 -7.92 7.64
CA ILE A 252 4.42 -9.21 8.28
C ILE A 252 4.97 -10.22 7.24
N CYS A 253 4.27 -10.42 6.13
CA CYS A 253 4.71 -11.35 5.09
C CYS A 253 6.06 -10.96 4.46
N ALA A 254 6.38 -9.68 4.47
CA ALA A 254 7.64 -9.14 3.94
C ALA A 254 8.77 -9.02 4.99
N ALA A 255 8.54 -9.43 6.24
CA ALA A 255 9.47 -9.32 7.37
C ALA A 255 9.95 -7.87 7.65
N ARG A 256 9.00 -6.94 7.69
CA ARG A 256 9.18 -5.54 8.12
C ARG A 256 8.36 -5.30 9.39
N ASN A 257 8.78 -4.33 10.22
CA ASN A 257 7.92 -3.82 11.28
C ASN A 257 6.76 -3.02 10.69
N SER A 258 5.67 -2.86 11.42
CA SER A 258 4.59 -1.96 11.00
C SER A 258 3.96 -1.17 12.15
N VAL A 259 3.45 0.00 11.79
CA VAL A 259 2.60 0.82 12.64
C VAL A 259 1.36 1.19 11.83
N GLY A 260 0.18 1.08 12.43
CA GLY A 260 -1.09 1.48 11.84
C GLY A 260 -1.88 2.39 12.77
N TYR A 261 -2.67 3.29 12.16
CA TYR A 261 -3.66 4.11 12.87
C TYR A 261 -5.02 3.90 12.26
N GLU A 262 -6.02 3.72 13.12
CA GLU A 262 -7.41 3.47 12.71
C GLU A 262 -8.37 4.12 13.70
N LEU A 263 -9.45 4.71 13.21
CA LEU A 263 -10.45 5.36 14.06
C LEU A 263 -11.49 4.38 14.60
N GLU A 264 -11.77 3.31 13.87
CA GLU A 264 -12.84 2.36 14.16
C GLU A 264 -12.25 1.07 14.74
N GLU A 265 -12.48 0.82 16.03
CA GLU A 265 -11.98 -0.36 16.76
C GLU A 265 -12.43 -1.70 16.13
N ALA A 266 -13.58 -1.71 15.48
CA ALA A 266 -14.12 -2.91 14.82
C ALA A 266 -13.18 -3.48 13.72
N PHE A 267 -12.36 -2.65 13.08
CA PHE A 267 -11.35 -3.14 12.12
C PHE A 267 -10.23 -3.88 12.82
N LEU A 268 -9.82 -3.41 14.01
CA LEU A 268 -8.81 -4.09 14.81
C LEU A 268 -9.30 -5.45 15.32
N GLU A 269 -10.56 -5.52 15.79
CA GLU A 269 -11.19 -6.77 16.22
C GLU A 269 -11.23 -7.79 15.06
N ALA A 270 -11.65 -7.35 13.86
CA ALA A 270 -11.67 -8.21 12.66
C ALA A 270 -10.27 -8.67 12.23
N PHE A 271 -9.24 -7.86 12.43
CA PHE A 271 -7.84 -8.24 12.16
C PHE A 271 -7.35 -9.29 13.15
N ASP A 272 -7.65 -9.14 14.46
CA ASP A 272 -7.31 -10.10 15.51
C ASP A 272 -7.90 -11.48 15.22
N ASP A 273 -9.15 -11.54 14.79
CA ASP A 273 -9.82 -12.79 14.42
C ASP A 273 -9.12 -13.51 13.25
N GLY A 274 -8.58 -12.74 12.29
CA GLY A 274 -7.91 -13.26 11.09
C GLY A 274 -6.38 -13.46 11.22
N ILE A 275 -5.77 -13.09 12.34
CA ILE A 275 -4.29 -13.06 12.48
C ILE A 275 -3.64 -14.44 12.32
N GLY A 276 -4.34 -15.51 12.72
CA GLY A 276 -3.87 -16.89 12.62
C GLY A 276 -3.60 -17.36 11.18
N GLU A 277 -4.20 -16.73 10.19
CA GLU A 277 -4.05 -17.07 8.77
C GLU A 277 -2.77 -16.51 8.14
N ILE A 278 -2.17 -15.48 8.77
CA ILE A 278 -1.03 -14.76 8.19
C ILE A 278 0.20 -15.64 8.02
N ALA A 279 0.43 -16.63 8.89
CA ALA A 279 1.55 -17.55 8.75
C ALA A 279 1.42 -18.43 7.48
N ALA A 280 0.20 -18.91 7.18
CA ALA A 280 -0.07 -19.65 5.94
C ALA A 280 0.06 -18.75 4.71
N LEU A 281 -0.45 -17.52 4.77
CA LEU A 281 -0.31 -16.51 3.72
C LEU A 281 1.16 -16.21 3.44
N SER A 282 1.98 -15.92 4.47
CA SER A 282 3.40 -15.64 4.34
C SER A 282 4.15 -16.76 3.61
N ARG A 283 3.90 -18.01 4.02
CA ARG A 283 4.48 -19.21 3.37
C ARG A 283 4.03 -19.32 1.91
N SER A 284 2.77 -19.13 1.63
CA SER A 284 2.20 -19.19 0.28
C SER A 284 2.85 -18.13 -0.63
N VAL A 285 2.97 -16.90 -0.16
CA VAL A 285 3.59 -15.78 -0.88
C VAL A 285 5.06 -16.08 -1.20
N GLY A 286 5.83 -16.52 -0.19
CA GLY A 286 7.24 -16.86 -0.38
C GLY A 286 7.45 -18.00 -1.39
N ARG A 287 6.66 -19.08 -1.29
CA ARG A 287 6.69 -20.19 -2.24
C ARG A 287 6.31 -19.75 -3.65
N ALA A 288 5.27 -18.96 -3.80
CA ALA A 288 4.84 -18.46 -5.10
C ALA A 288 5.91 -17.57 -5.76
N ARG A 289 6.66 -16.76 -4.98
CA ARG A 289 7.80 -15.98 -5.50
C ARG A 289 8.90 -16.90 -6.02
N LEU A 290 9.33 -17.88 -5.23
CA LEU A 290 10.38 -18.81 -5.60
C LEU A 290 9.99 -19.66 -6.83
N GLU A 291 8.75 -20.12 -6.90
CA GLU A 291 8.26 -20.91 -8.03
C GLU A 291 8.19 -20.08 -9.33
N ARG A 292 7.77 -18.82 -9.25
CA ARG A 292 7.83 -17.89 -10.39
C ARG A 292 9.27 -17.69 -10.86
N HIS A 293 10.21 -17.60 -9.94
CA HIS A 293 11.64 -17.49 -10.27
C HIS A 293 12.14 -18.76 -10.98
N ARG A 294 11.86 -19.95 -10.44
CA ARG A 294 12.20 -21.23 -11.07
C ARG A 294 11.66 -21.32 -12.48
N SER A 295 10.38 -21.00 -12.68
CA SER A 295 9.73 -20.97 -13.99
C SER A 295 10.36 -19.95 -14.94
N PHE A 296 10.78 -18.80 -14.43
CA PHE A 296 11.49 -17.79 -15.20
C PHE A 296 12.86 -18.31 -15.69
N VAL A 297 13.64 -18.90 -14.81
CA VAL A 297 14.96 -19.47 -15.15
C VAL A 297 14.83 -20.61 -16.17
N GLU A 298 13.82 -21.46 -16.04
CA GLU A 298 13.58 -22.56 -17.00
C GLU A 298 13.28 -22.03 -18.40
N ARG A 299 12.38 -21.05 -18.53
CA ARG A 299 12.12 -20.40 -19.83
C ARG A 299 13.38 -19.77 -20.42
N ARG A 300 14.27 -19.19 -19.62
CA ARG A 300 15.55 -18.65 -20.12
C ARG A 300 16.49 -19.75 -20.58
N ARG A 301 16.56 -20.88 -19.87
CA ARG A 301 17.34 -22.06 -20.28
C ARG A 301 16.87 -22.60 -21.62
N GLU A 302 15.56 -22.73 -21.83
CA GLU A 302 14.97 -23.15 -23.10
C GLU A 302 15.30 -22.18 -24.24
N ALA A 303 15.43 -20.91 -23.96
CA ALA A 303 15.85 -19.87 -24.91
C ALA A 303 17.38 -19.81 -25.12
N GLY A 304 18.17 -20.63 -24.42
CA GLY A 304 19.63 -20.63 -24.52
C GLY A 304 20.33 -19.50 -23.72
N ASP A 305 19.61 -18.83 -22.82
CA ASP A 305 20.11 -17.73 -22.01
C ASP A 305 20.03 -18.10 -20.51
N VAL A 306 21.09 -18.70 -19.97
CA VAL A 306 21.14 -19.15 -18.56
C VAL A 306 21.67 -18.03 -17.67
N PRO A 307 20.98 -17.69 -16.54
CA PRO A 307 21.50 -16.77 -15.57
C PRO A 307 22.90 -17.15 -15.07
N GLY A 308 23.77 -16.15 -14.87
CA GLY A 308 25.20 -16.37 -14.68
C GLY A 308 25.68 -16.41 -13.23
N TYR A 309 24.81 -16.24 -12.23
CA TYR A 309 25.21 -16.21 -10.82
C TYR A 309 24.49 -17.29 -10.01
N ASP A 310 25.27 -17.99 -9.17
CA ASP A 310 24.71 -18.95 -8.20
C ASP A 310 24.05 -18.18 -7.05
N ALA A 311 22.83 -18.57 -6.68
CA ALA A 311 22.19 -18.11 -5.46
C ALA A 311 22.80 -18.83 -4.23
N GLU A 312 22.90 -18.13 -3.10
CA GLU A 312 23.48 -18.68 -1.87
C GLU A 312 22.46 -19.54 -1.09
N HIS A 313 21.16 -19.29 -1.28
CA HIS A 313 20.10 -19.91 -0.49
C HIS A 313 19.15 -20.79 -1.31
N TYR A 314 19.29 -20.84 -2.62
CA TYR A 314 18.42 -21.60 -3.52
C TYR A 314 19.24 -22.36 -4.56
N ASP A 315 18.69 -23.48 -5.03
CA ASP A 315 19.27 -24.33 -6.09
C ASP A 315 19.04 -23.78 -7.52
N THR A 316 18.52 -22.57 -7.62
CA THR A 316 18.17 -21.90 -8.87
C THR A 316 19.07 -20.67 -9.06
N PRO A 317 19.78 -20.54 -10.21
CA PRO A 317 20.66 -19.40 -10.45
C PRO A 317 19.90 -18.10 -10.62
N VAL A 318 20.57 -16.97 -10.36
CA VAL A 318 20.01 -15.61 -10.43
C VAL A 318 20.69 -14.78 -11.52
N VAL A 319 20.02 -13.72 -11.97
CA VAL A 319 20.45 -12.90 -13.12
C VAL A 319 21.54 -11.92 -12.74
N THR A 320 21.43 -11.30 -11.56
CA THR A 320 22.36 -10.28 -11.11
C THR A 320 23.14 -10.70 -9.86
N LYS A 321 24.29 -10.09 -9.67
CA LYS A 321 25.11 -10.30 -8.47
C LYS A 321 24.37 -9.90 -7.19
N MET A 322 23.45 -8.93 -7.28
CA MET A 322 22.72 -8.39 -6.13
C MET A 322 21.68 -9.37 -5.56
N GLU A 323 21.21 -10.31 -6.40
CA GLU A 323 20.23 -11.32 -6.01
C GLU A 323 20.86 -12.53 -5.30
N ARG A 324 22.21 -12.66 -5.29
CA ARG A 324 22.88 -13.88 -4.78
C ARG A 324 22.52 -14.20 -3.34
N SER A 325 22.46 -13.18 -2.48
CA SER A 325 22.17 -13.34 -1.05
C SER A 325 20.68 -13.18 -0.73
N LEU A 326 19.80 -13.06 -1.75
CA LEU A 326 18.35 -12.98 -1.56
C LEU A 326 17.87 -14.19 -0.74
N ARG A 327 17.11 -13.91 0.33
CA ARG A 327 16.67 -14.94 1.27
C ARG A 327 15.24 -14.70 1.72
N LEU A 328 14.29 -15.33 1.03
CA LEU A 328 12.87 -15.24 1.40
C LEU A 328 12.65 -15.77 2.82
N ARG A 329 11.75 -15.15 3.54
CA ARG A 329 11.39 -15.51 4.90
C ARG A 329 9.92 -15.89 4.98
N GLU A 330 9.59 -16.77 5.92
CA GLU A 330 8.22 -17.11 6.28
C GLU A 330 7.99 -16.87 7.77
N VAL A 331 6.77 -16.65 8.16
CA VAL A 331 6.36 -16.50 9.56
C VAL A 331 6.40 -17.86 10.24
N SER A 332 7.14 -17.94 11.35
CA SER A 332 7.20 -19.14 12.19
C SER A 332 6.26 -19.07 13.40
N SER A 333 6.10 -17.90 14.01
CA SER A 333 5.15 -17.66 15.08
C SER A 333 4.63 -16.22 15.09
N ILE A 334 3.43 -16.03 15.60
CA ILE A 334 2.83 -14.72 15.90
C ILE A 334 2.33 -14.76 17.34
N GLU A 335 2.74 -13.80 18.14
CA GLU A 335 2.32 -13.62 19.53
C GLU A 335 1.76 -12.20 19.72
N GLY A 336 0.75 -12.09 20.56
CA GLY A 336 0.12 -10.80 20.90
C GLY A 336 -1.32 -10.70 20.41
N GLU A 337 -1.98 -9.62 20.79
CA GLU A 337 -3.36 -9.28 20.52
C GLU A 337 -3.59 -7.78 20.69
N SER A 338 -4.78 -7.31 20.36
CA SER A 338 -5.23 -5.93 20.62
C SER A 338 -4.24 -4.88 20.08
N GLY A 339 -3.83 -5.05 18.83
CA GLY A 339 -2.97 -4.10 18.12
C GLY A 339 -1.49 -4.14 18.53
N ARG A 340 -1.04 -5.19 19.22
CA ARG A 340 0.38 -5.36 19.57
C ARG A 340 0.82 -6.79 19.29
N TYR A 341 1.60 -6.96 18.23
CA TYR A 341 2.03 -8.27 17.79
C TYR A 341 3.55 -8.33 17.66
N ARG A 342 4.09 -9.50 18.02
CA ARG A 342 5.48 -9.88 17.80
C ARG A 342 5.49 -11.08 16.88
N VAL A 343 6.27 -11.00 15.81
CA VAL A 343 6.30 -12.02 14.77
C VAL A 343 7.73 -12.53 14.60
N GLU A 344 7.90 -13.84 14.71
CA GLU A 344 9.17 -14.49 14.39
C GLU A 344 9.17 -14.96 12.94
N HIS A 345 10.32 -14.77 12.29
CA HIS A 345 10.53 -15.16 10.90
C HIS A 345 11.72 -16.11 10.79
N GLU A 346 11.54 -17.15 10.01
CA GLU A 346 12.59 -18.08 9.62
C GLU A 346 12.79 -18.05 8.10
N PRO A 347 13.94 -18.58 7.58
CA PRO A 347 14.09 -18.75 6.15
C PRO A 347 12.98 -19.62 5.59
N LEU A 348 12.48 -19.26 4.39
CA LEU A 348 11.45 -20.02 3.71
C LEU A 348 11.88 -21.49 3.55
N SER A 349 11.08 -22.42 4.08
CA SER A 349 11.30 -23.85 3.95
C SER A 349 11.12 -24.29 2.50
N VAL A 350 12.23 -24.64 1.86
CA VAL A 350 12.24 -25.28 0.55
C VAL A 350 12.23 -26.79 0.78
N SER A 351 11.04 -27.37 1.02
CA SER A 351 10.93 -28.83 1.01
C SER A 351 11.22 -29.34 -0.40
N SER A 352 12.21 -30.17 -0.55
CA SER A 352 12.35 -31.05 -1.71
C SER A 352 11.19 -32.07 -1.64
N ASP A 353 10.13 -31.81 -2.38
CA ASP A 353 9.14 -32.84 -2.74
C ASP A 353 9.67 -33.63 -3.93
#